data_62cf94560b7708fb65e2266e0950ac49
#
_entry.id   62cf94560b7708fb65e2266e0950ac49
#
_cell.length_a   1.000
_cell.length_b   1.000
_cell.length_c   1.000
_cell.angle_alpha   90.00
_cell.angle_beta   90.00
_cell.angle_gamma   90.00
#
_symmetry.space_group_name_H-M   'P 1'
#
loop_
_entity.id
_entity.type
_entity.pdbx_description
1 polymer ?
#
loop_
_entity_poly.entity_id
_entity_poly.type
_entity_poly.pdbx_seq_one_letter_code
_entity_poly.pdbx_strand_id
1 'polypeptide(L)' 'MKIEIRGAEKLSFREKQVVVLKEMGRSTEEIARILKISASTIATLYNRARSKGYEVVIVLPGDTLALFNGEGDNNEDGG' A
#
# COMPACT_ATOMS: atom_id res chain seq x y z
N MET A 1 3.64 -12.85 -0.14
CA MET A 1 3.89 -11.42 -0.04
C MET A 1 3.02 -10.85 1.06
N LYS A 2 3.56 -9.94 1.84
CA LYS A 2 2.84 -9.36 2.93
C LYS A 2 3.03 -7.85 2.89
N ILE A 3 1.98 -7.08 3.18
CA ILE A 3 2.06 -5.65 3.21
C ILE A 3 1.84 -5.19 4.64
N GLU A 4 2.76 -4.38 5.15
CA GLU A 4 2.64 -3.83 6.49
C GLU A 4 2.62 -2.32 6.41
N ILE A 5 1.82 -1.68 7.24
CA ILE A 5 1.76 -0.24 7.32
C ILE A 5 2.39 0.18 8.63
N ARG A 6 3.51 0.88 8.56
CA ARG A 6 4.19 1.38 9.77
C ARG A 6 3.72 2.79 10.04
N GLY A 7 3.62 3.14 11.29
CA GLY A 7 3.09 4.44 11.69
C GLY A 7 1.59 4.45 11.73
N ALA A 8 0.96 3.28 11.64
CA ALA A 8 -0.49 3.19 11.60
C ALA A 8 -1.13 3.68 12.89
N GLU A 9 -0.40 3.71 13.99
CA GLU A 9 -0.93 4.20 15.24
C GLU A 9 -1.32 5.66 15.16
N LYS A 10 -0.82 6.39 14.17
CA LYS A 10 -1.16 7.79 13.99
C LYS A 10 -2.47 7.92 13.23
N LEU A 11 -2.97 6.86 12.63
CA LEU A 11 -4.12 6.91 11.74
C LEU A 11 -5.38 6.49 12.47
N SER A 12 -6.50 7.09 12.11
CA SER A 12 -7.79 6.65 12.62
C SER A 12 -8.13 5.30 11.98
N PHE A 13 -9.13 4.61 12.53
CA PHE A 13 -9.54 3.32 12.00
C PHE A 13 -9.93 3.44 10.52
N ARG A 14 -10.70 4.47 10.16
CA ARG A 14 -11.12 4.65 8.78
C ARG A 14 -9.95 5.00 7.87
N GLU A 15 -9.01 5.79 8.37
CA GLU A 15 -7.82 6.12 7.59
C GLU A 15 -7.02 4.85 7.32
N LYS A 16 -6.90 3.96 8.31
CA LYS A 16 -6.19 2.70 8.11
C LYS A 16 -6.86 1.85 7.05
N GLN A 17 -8.19 1.75 7.09
CA GLN A 17 -8.91 0.96 6.10
C GLN A 17 -8.67 1.49 4.69
N VAL A 18 -8.72 2.79 4.52
CA VAL A 18 -8.52 3.40 3.21
C VAL A 18 -7.09 3.16 2.72
N VAL A 19 -6.11 3.34 3.60
CA VAL A 19 -4.70 3.15 3.24
C VAL A 19 -4.46 1.72 2.78
N VAL A 20 -4.94 0.76 3.55
CA VAL A 20 -4.73 -0.66 3.22
C VAL A 20 -5.35 -0.98 1.86
N LEU A 21 -6.57 -0.53 1.61
CA LEU A 21 -7.23 -0.83 0.34
C LEU A 21 -6.55 -0.13 -0.83
N LYS A 22 -6.05 1.09 -0.62
CA LYS A 22 -5.31 1.80 -1.66
C LYS A 22 -4.02 1.06 -1.98
N GLU A 23 -3.30 0.60 -0.97
CA GLU A 23 -2.04 -0.11 -1.19
C GLU A 23 -2.27 -1.49 -1.83
N MET A 24 -3.47 -2.02 -1.71
CA MET A 24 -3.83 -3.25 -2.38
C MET A 24 -4.26 -3.02 -3.83
N GLY A 25 -4.20 -1.78 -4.28
CA GLY A 25 -4.51 -1.46 -5.69
C GLY A 25 -5.96 -1.12 -5.98
N ARG A 26 -6.77 -0.91 -4.94
CA ARG A 26 -8.18 -0.57 -5.17
C ARG A 26 -8.32 0.89 -5.54
N SER A 27 -9.26 1.18 -6.43
CA SER A 27 -9.53 2.55 -6.82
C SER A 27 -10.36 3.25 -5.74
N THR A 28 -10.39 4.56 -5.77
CA THR A 28 -11.19 5.34 -4.82
C THR A 28 -12.65 4.92 -4.89
N GLU A 29 -13.17 4.69 -6.09
CA GLU A 29 -14.57 4.30 -6.26
C GLU A 29 -14.83 2.91 -5.69
N GLU A 30 -13.89 1.99 -5.84
CA GLU A 30 -14.04 0.67 -5.28
C GLU A 30 -14.05 0.73 -3.77
N ILE A 31 -13.15 1.52 -3.18
CA ILE A 31 -13.07 1.67 -1.73
C ILE A 31 -14.36 2.27 -1.21
N ALA A 32 -14.91 3.26 -1.93
CA ALA A 32 -16.16 3.89 -1.54
C ALA A 32 -17.28 2.84 -1.47
N ARG A 33 -17.32 1.93 -2.44
CA ARG A 33 -18.32 0.87 -2.43
C ARG A 33 -18.10 -0.11 -1.30
N ILE A 34 -16.85 -0.49 -1.08
CA ILE A 34 -16.52 -1.48 -0.04
C ILE A 34 -16.86 -0.93 1.34
N LEU A 35 -16.50 0.31 1.61
CA LEU A 35 -16.70 0.91 2.92
C LEU A 35 -18.05 1.62 3.06
N LYS A 36 -18.78 1.73 1.94
CA LYS A 36 -20.09 2.40 1.92
C LYS A 36 -19.98 3.85 2.37
N ILE A 37 -18.99 4.54 1.84
CA ILE A 37 -18.74 5.95 2.11
C ILE A 37 -18.55 6.63 0.76
N SER A 38 -18.81 7.92 0.65
CA SER A 38 -18.65 8.62 -0.63
C SER A 38 -17.20 8.68 -1.06
N ALA A 39 -17.00 8.74 -2.36
CA ALA A 39 -15.65 8.81 -2.93
C ALA A 39 -14.90 10.06 -2.44
N SER A 40 -15.61 11.17 -2.25
CA SER A 40 -14.95 12.38 -1.77
C SER A 40 -14.47 12.21 -0.33
N THR A 41 -15.21 11.47 0.48
CA THR A 41 -14.79 11.18 1.85
C THR A 41 -13.56 10.27 1.83
N ILE A 42 -13.53 9.29 0.92
CA ILE A 42 -12.37 8.41 0.78
C ILE A 42 -11.13 9.24 0.44
N ALA A 43 -11.26 10.18 -0.49
CA ALA A 43 -10.14 11.04 -0.87
C ALA A 43 -9.65 11.88 0.31
N THR A 44 -10.58 12.41 1.09
CA THR A 44 -10.22 13.19 2.28
C THR A 44 -9.49 12.34 3.30
N LEU A 45 -9.99 11.13 3.56
CA LEU A 45 -9.36 10.23 4.52
C LEU A 45 -7.95 9.84 4.07
N TYR A 46 -7.78 9.58 2.79
CA TYR A 46 -6.50 9.22 2.26
C TYR A 46 -5.51 10.39 2.38
N ASN A 47 -5.94 11.59 2.04
CA ASN A 47 -5.09 12.76 2.15
C ASN A 47 -4.70 13.05 3.61
N ARG A 48 -5.61 12.83 4.54
CA ARG A 48 -5.30 13.00 5.95
C ARG A 48 -4.27 11.97 6.41
N ALA A 49 -4.44 10.72 5.98
CA ALA A 49 -3.48 9.67 6.34
C ALA A 49 -2.10 10.03 5.82
N ARG A 50 -2.01 10.49 4.58
CA ARG A 50 -0.72 10.86 4.00
C ARG A 50 -0.10 12.03 4.76
N SER A 51 -0.90 13.00 5.19
CA SER A 51 -0.40 14.13 5.97
C SER A 51 0.14 13.70 7.31
N LYS A 52 -0.45 12.68 7.92
CA LYS A 52 0.03 12.18 9.20
C LYS A 52 1.33 11.40 9.05
N GLY A 53 1.56 10.88 7.87
CA GLY A 53 2.77 10.13 7.57
C GLY A 53 2.66 8.66 7.95
N TYR A 54 2.98 7.79 7.03
CA TYR A 54 3.03 6.36 7.30
C TYR A 54 3.98 5.76 6.28
N GLU A 55 4.40 4.52 6.52
CA GLU A 55 5.32 3.83 5.67
C GLU A 55 4.73 2.52 5.22
N VAL A 56 4.88 2.16 3.97
CA VAL A 56 4.41 0.88 3.46
C VAL A 56 5.62 -0.02 3.32
N VAL A 57 5.56 -1.18 3.95
CA VAL A 57 6.64 -2.16 3.89
C VAL A 57 6.09 -3.41 3.23
N ILE A 58 6.75 -3.84 2.17
CA ILE A 58 6.34 -5.05 1.47
C ILE A 58 7.33 -6.15 1.83
N VAL A 59 6.82 -7.22 2.40
CA VAL A 59 7.66 -8.34 2.81
C VAL A 59 7.49 -9.43 1.77
N LEU A 60 8.58 -9.82 1.13
CA LEU A 60 8.55 -10.82 0.07
C LEU A 60 9.14 -12.13 0.56
N PRO A 61 8.71 -13.26 0.03
CA PRO A 61 9.30 -14.54 0.39
C PRO A 61 10.74 -14.59 -0.08
N GLY A 62 11.54 -15.38 0.59
CA GLY A 62 12.96 -15.49 0.26
C GLY A 62 13.23 -15.94 -1.16
N ASP A 63 12.43 -16.87 -1.66
CA ASP A 63 12.61 -17.36 -3.01
C ASP A 63 12.30 -16.25 -4.02
N THR A 64 11.39 -15.37 -3.73
CA THR A 64 11.08 -14.24 -4.61
C THR A 64 12.29 -13.31 -4.65
N LEU A 65 12.91 -13.07 -3.49
CA LEU A 65 14.06 -12.20 -3.45
C LEU A 65 15.22 -12.82 -4.24
N ALA A 66 15.41 -14.11 -4.12
CA ALA A 66 16.46 -14.79 -4.84
C ALA A 66 16.24 -14.68 -6.34
N LEU A 67 15.01 -14.75 -6.77
CA LEU A 67 14.70 -14.65 -8.17
C LEU A 67 15.02 -13.26 -8.70
N PHE A 68 14.66 -12.26 -7.98
CA PHE A 68 14.93 -10.89 -8.40
C PHE A 68 16.44 -10.62 -8.42
N ASN A 69 17.15 -11.11 -7.45
CA ASN A 69 18.59 -10.91 -7.41
C ASN A 69 19.25 -11.58 -8.60
N GLY A 70 18.83 -12.77 -8.95
CA GLY A 70 19.39 -13.46 -10.09
C GLY A 70 19.12 -12.73 -11.38
N GLU A 71 17.92 -12.23 -11.51
CA GLU A 71 17.57 -11.50 -12.71
C GLU A 71 18.33 -10.20 -12.77
N GLY A 72 18.50 -9.55 -11.69
CA GLY A 72 19.24 -8.33 -11.66
C GLY A 72 20.64 -8.54 -12.17
N ASP A 73 21.24 -9.58 -11.74
CA ASP A 73 22.57 -9.85 -12.16
C ASP A 73 22.62 -10.12 -13.63
N ASN A 74 21.69 -10.81 -14.14
CA ASN A 74 21.70 -11.11 -15.53
C ASN A 74 21.45 -9.90 -16.34
N ASN A 75 20.64 -9.03 -15.82
CA ASN A 75 20.31 -7.90 -16.57
C ASN A 75 21.40 -6.99 -16.80
N GLU A 76 22.26 -6.96 -15.96
CA GLU A 76 23.23 -6.08 -16.06
C GLU A 76 23.94 -6.21 -17.22
N ASP A 77 24.07 -7.26 -17.61
CA ASP A 77 24.77 -7.50 -18.66
C ASP A 77 24.12 -6.92 -19.70
N GLY A 78 23.06 -7.08 -19.70
CA GLY A 78 22.38 -6.48 -20.67
C GLY A 78 22.40 -5.12 -20.32
N GLY A 79 22.68 -4.95 -19.33
CA GLY A 79 22.60 -3.52 -19.07
C GLY A 79 23.56 -3.36 -18.52
#